data_6d628e1c61d93f2f8bd1d10a24c42d87
#
_entry.id   6d628e1c61d93f2f8bd1d10a24c42d87
#
_cell.length_a   1.000
_cell.length_b   1.000
_cell.length_c   1.000
_cell.angle_alpha   90.00
_cell.angle_beta   90.00
_cell.angle_gamma   90.00
#
_symmetry.space_group_name_H-M   'P 1'
#
loop_
_entity.id
_entity.type
_entity.pdbx_description
1 polymer ?
#
loop_
_entity_poly.entity_id
_entity_poly.type
_entity_poly.pdbx_seq_one_letter_code
_entity_poly.pdbx_strand_id
1 'polypeptide(L)'
;MTRRRWTSGGRRPSFRQSSKRLTITPLPKASKDDFVPEAKHGGAAGTRTPCLFNAIEALDKYLEFLEIKALSDSYILSNRQYLGGFVNTVSKITVESAYSYFSRCKHRKVNTRIRYAGYLKGFLQYMGLNFDIPINRPKLLPEFVNTEDISKLRDTLRNHKTHKSSVFRDLVLVDTAIKTGLRRSELANLLVCHVDLNASRLIVVAGKGRKDRVIPLCEPLR
;
A
#
# COMPACT_ATOMS: atom_id res chain seq x y z
N MET A 1 -14.94 6.77 -60.24
CA MET A 1 -15.11 5.28 -60.22
C MET A 1 -13.71 4.66 -60.04
N THR A 2 -13.44 4.10 -58.86
CA THR A 2 -12.58 2.92 -58.70
C THR A 2 -12.56 2.58 -57.19
N ARG A 3 -13.34 1.55 -56.86
CA ARG A 3 -13.37 0.93 -55.51
C ARG A 3 -12.09 0.13 -55.29
N ARG A 4 -11.28 0.46 -54.27
CA ARG A 4 -10.22 -0.43 -53.81
C ARG A 4 -10.80 -1.39 -52.75
N ARG A 5 -10.79 -2.68 -53.10
CA ARG A 5 -11.08 -3.82 -52.21
C ARG A 5 -9.92 -3.94 -51.21
N TRP A 6 -10.29 -3.98 -49.90
CA TRP A 6 -9.38 -4.45 -48.87
C TRP A 6 -9.45 -5.96 -48.77
N THR A 7 -8.33 -6.64 -49.07
CA THR A 7 -8.18 -8.08 -48.87
C THR A 7 -7.68 -8.30 -47.44
N SER A 8 -8.47 -9.04 -46.66
CA SER A 8 -8.14 -9.57 -45.36
C SER A 8 -7.13 -10.71 -45.47
N GLY A 9 -5.93 -10.54 -44.93
CA GLY A 9 -4.90 -11.57 -44.90
C GLY A 9 -3.83 -11.26 -43.86
N GLY A 10 -4.19 -11.14 -42.60
CA GLY A 10 -3.25 -11.03 -41.49
C GLY A 10 -3.45 -12.18 -40.50
N ARG A 11 -2.53 -13.19 -40.55
CA ARG A 11 -2.52 -14.31 -39.58
C ARG A 11 -2.30 -13.76 -38.17
N ARG A 12 -3.20 -14.09 -37.27
CA ARG A 12 -3.04 -13.84 -35.81
C ARG A 12 -1.94 -14.76 -35.30
N PRO A 13 -0.95 -14.27 -34.55
CA PRO A 13 -0.04 -15.14 -33.83
C PRO A 13 -0.80 -15.90 -32.75
N SER A 14 -0.79 -17.23 -32.83
CA SER A 14 -1.33 -18.12 -31.80
C SER A 14 -0.45 -18.04 -30.56
N PHE A 15 -0.93 -17.39 -29.52
CA PHE A 15 -0.30 -17.40 -28.21
C PHE A 15 -0.55 -18.78 -27.57
N ARG A 16 0.42 -19.68 -27.72
CA ARG A 16 0.41 -20.98 -27.06
C ARG A 16 0.62 -20.74 -25.56
N GLN A 17 -0.46 -20.75 -24.81
CA GLN A 17 -0.40 -20.82 -23.34
C GLN A 17 0.16 -22.19 -22.93
N SER A 18 1.42 -22.20 -22.57
CA SER A 18 2.06 -23.30 -21.87
C SER A 18 1.58 -23.24 -20.40
N SER A 19 0.47 -23.88 -20.11
CA SER A 19 0.02 -24.11 -18.73
C SER A 19 0.87 -25.19 -18.08
N LYS A 20 2.04 -24.83 -17.57
CA LYS A 20 2.71 -25.65 -16.57
C LYS A 20 1.87 -25.56 -15.28
N ARG A 21 1.08 -26.59 -14.99
CA ARG A 21 0.51 -26.81 -13.67
C ARG A 21 1.67 -26.95 -12.69
N LEU A 22 1.91 -25.90 -11.91
CA LEU A 22 2.70 -26.02 -10.68
C LEU A 22 1.88 -26.88 -9.72
N THR A 23 2.29 -28.12 -9.53
CA THR A 23 1.82 -28.96 -8.41
C THR A 23 2.33 -28.31 -7.14
N ILE A 24 1.44 -27.59 -6.46
CA ILE A 24 1.70 -27.06 -5.13
C ILE A 24 1.63 -28.26 -4.19
N THR A 25 2.78 -28.74 -3.77
CA THR A 25 2.88 -29.65 -2.63
C THR A 25 2.36 -28.89 -1.40
N PRO A 26 1.37 -29.43 -0.65
CA PRO A 26 0.93 -28.74 0.55
C PRO A 26 2.06 -28.70 1.56
N LEU A 27 2.40 -27.51 2.03
CA LEU A 27 3.29 -27.31 3.18
C LEU A 27 2.74 -28.09 4.38
N PRO A 28 3.61 -28.77 5.14
CA PRO A 28 3.20 -29.41 6.38
C PRO A 28 2.56 -28.36 7.29
N LYS A 29 1.39 -28.71 7.85
CA LYS A 29 0.71 -27.87 8.85
C LYS A 29 1.67 -27.73 10.04
N ALA A 30 2.21 -26.52 10.24
CA ALA A 30 2.93 -26.18 11.44
C ALA A 30 2.01 -26.46 12.65
N SER A 31 2.43 -27.32 13.55
CA SER A 31 1.78 -27.53 14.83
C SER A 31 1.84 -26.22 15.62
N LYS A 32 0.79 -25.93 16.39
CA LYS A 32 0.66 -24.69 17.16
C LYS A 32 1.71 -24.56 18.28
N ASP A 33 2.59 -25.51 18.44
CA ASP A 33 3.46 -25.65 19.60
C ASP A 33 4.93 -25.24 19.35
N ASP A 34 5.32 -24.88 18.11
CA ASP A 34 6.75 -24.74 17.79
C ASP A 34 7.31 -23.31 17.83
N PHE A 35 6.58 -22.31 18.31
CA PHE A 35 7.15 -20.97 18.47
C PHE A 35 6.57 -20.21 19.68
N VAL A 36 6.89 -20.72 20.88
CA VAL A 36 6.86 -19.92 22.11
C VAL A 36 8.29 -19.57 22.42
N PRO A 37 8.73 -18.29 22.37
CA PRO A 37 10.00 -17.94 22.94
C PRO A 37 9.89 -18.11 24.47
N GLU A 38 10.57 -19.10 25.01
CA GLU A 38 10.71 -19.29 26.45
C GLU A 38 11.21 -17.99 27.11
N ALA A 39 10.34 -17.35 27.85
CA ALA A 39 10.71 -16.33 28.81
C ALA A 39 11.39 -17.03 30.01
N LYS A 40 12.68 -17.22 29.95
CA LYS A 40 13.47 -17.63 31.12
C LYS A 40 13.55 -16.43 32.06
N HIS A 41 12.77 -16.47 33.13
CA HIS A 41 13.01 -15.66 34.32
C HIS A 41 14.31 -16.10 34.99
N GLY A 42 15.19 -15.13 35.26
CA GLY A 42 16.24 -15.30 36.22
C GLY A 42 17.65 -14.98 35.69
N GLY A 43 18.22 -13.89 36.18
CA GLY A 43 19.65 -13.56 36.07
C GLY A 43 19.86 -12.19 35.41
N ALA A 44 20.48 -11.27 36.16
CA ALA A 44 20.98 -10.00 35.71
C ALA A 44 22.00 -10.22 34.58
N ALA A 45 21.49 -10.34 33.35
CA ALA A 45 22.30 -10.40 32.14
C ALA A 45 22.44 -8.97 31.62
N GLY A 46 23.66 -8.46 31.65
CA GLY A 46 24.00 -7.21 30.99
C GLY A 46 23.45 -7.20 29.58
N THR A 47 22.63 -6.20 29.28
CA THR A 47 22.06 -5.97 27.96
C THR A 47 23.21 -5.86 26.96
N ARG A 48 23.49 -6.94 26.23
CA ARG A 48 24.38 -6.92 25.08
C ARG A 48 23.74 -6.02 24.01
N THR A 49 24.16 -4.77 24.00
CA THR A 49 23.77 -3.83 22.93
C THR A 49 24.33 -4.34 21.61
N PRO A 50 23.49 -4.58 20.60
CA PRO A 50 23.97 -5.03 19.29
C PRO A 50 24.93 -3.99 18.68
N CYS A 51 26.08 -4.43 18.16
CA CYS A 51 26.92 -3.63 17.29
C CYS A 51 26.16 -3.15 16.05
N LEU A 52 26.64 -2.11 15.36
CA LEU A 52 26.01 -1.56 14.15
C LEU A 52 25.74 -2.64 13.08
N PHE A 53 26.62 -3.62 12.94
CA PHE A 53 26.44 -4.75 12.01
C PHE A 53 25.23 -5.61 12.39
N ASN A 54 25.01 -5.85 13.67
CA ASN A 54 23.84 -6.58 14.17
C ASN A 54 22.53 -5.78 14.00
N ALA A 55 22.60 -4.46 13.90
CA ALA A 55 21.45 -3.59 13.79
C ALA A 55 20.82 -3.64 12.38
N ILE A 56 21.63 -3.70 11.33
CA ILE A 56 21.18 -3.85 9.94
C ILE A 56 20.55 -5.24 9.75
N GLU A 57 21.22 -6.29 10.22
CA GLU A 57 20.71 -7.65 10.17
C GLU A 57 19.37 -7.79 10.95
N ALA A 58 19.28 -7.15 12.11
CA ALA A 58 18.03 -7.13 12.88
C ALA A 58 16.89 -6.42 12.14
N LEU A 59 17.21 -5.35 11.40
CA LEU A 59 16.23 -4.67 10.56
C LEU A 59 15.76 -5.58 9.42
N ASP A 60 16.66 -6.28 8.74
CA ASP A 60 16.31 -7.17 7.64
C ASP A 60 15.43 -8.32 8.13
N LYS A 61 15.76 -8.96 9.25
CA LYS A 61 14.90 -9.99 9.89
C LYS A 61 13.53 -9.45 10.29
N TYR A 62 13.46 -8.20 10.76
CA TYR A 62 12.18 -7.57 11.06
C TYR A 62 11.36 -7.33 9.80
N LEU A 63 11.96 -6.93 8.69
CA LEU A 63 11.26 -6.73 7.42
C LEU A 63 10.72 -8.06 6.88
N GLU A 64 11.51 -9.15 6.93
CA GLU A 64 11.04 -10.50 6.61
C GLU A 64 9.84 -10.91 7.49
N PHE A 65 9.89 -10.62 8.80
CA PHE A 65 8.77 -10.86 9.68
C PHE A 65 7.49 -10.09 9.27
N LEU A 66 7.63 -8.84 8.75
CA LEU A 66 6.50 -8.11 8.22
C LEU A 66 5.94 -8.73 6.93
N GLU A 67 6.80 -9.32 6.09
CA GLU A 67 6.41 -10.08 4.89
C GLU A 67 5.64 -11.34 5.26
N ILE A 68 6.11 -12.10 6.24
CA ILE A 68 5.41 -13.28 6.78
C ILE A 68 4.02 -12.90 7.31
N LYS A 69 3.88 -11.72 7.92
CA LYS A 69 2.58 -11.17 8.33
C LYS A 69 1.70 -10.72 7.16
N ALA A 70 2.14 -10.90 5.93
CA ALA A 70 1.43 -10.52 4.71
C ALA A 70 0.96 -9.05 4.71
N LEU A 71 1.79 -8.13 5.23
CA LEU A 71 1.54 -6.72 5.15
C LEU A 71 1.81 -6.20 3.73
N SER A 72 1.27 -5.02 3.38
CA SER A 72 1.43 -4.48 2.04
C SER A 72 2.87 -4.06 1.77
N ASP A 73 3.36 -4.27 0.53
CA ASP A 73 4.72 -3.90 0.09
C ASP A 73 5.02 -2.42 0.35
N SER A 74 4.03 -1.53 0.16
CA SER A 74 4.19 -0.11 0.42
C SER A 74 4.41 0.20 1.91
N TYR A 75 3.81 -0.61 2.81
CA TYR A 75 4.05 -0.49 4.25
C TYR A 75 5.45 -0.98 4.62
N ILE A 76 5.87 -2.12 4.07
CA ILE A 76 7.20 -2.69 4.29
C ILE A 76 8.29 -1.73 3.76
N LEU A 77 8.11 -1.19 2.56
CA LEU A 77 9.02 -0.21 1.97
C LEU A 77 9.13 1.07 2.84
N SER A 78 8.02 1.56 3.35
CA SER A 78 8.01 2.73 4.24
C SER A 78 8.72 2.46 5.57
N ASN A 79 8.58 1.24 6.14
CA ASN A 79 9.35 0.80 7.30
C ASN A 79 10.83 0.75 6.98
N ARG A 80 11.23 0.10 5.88
CA ARG A 80 12.64 0.01 5.42
C ARG A 80 13.27 1.39 5.30
N GLN A 81 12.60 2.34 4.66
CA GLN A 81 13.13 3.69 4.46
C GLN A 81 13.33 4.45 5.79
N TYR A 82 12.34 4.42 6.67
CA TYR A 82 12.42 5.17 7.92
C TYR A 82 13.35 4.51 8.94
N LEU A 83 13.22 3.20 9.13
CA LEU A 83 14.05 2.45 10.08
C LEU A 83 15.49 2.29 9.59
N GLY A 84 15.73 2.19 8.26
CA GLY A 84 17.07 2.24 7.70
C GLY A 84 17.79 3.54 8.04
N GLY A 85 17.10 4.69 7.95
CA GLY A 85 17.63 5.97 8.43
C GLY A 85 17.94 5.97 9.94
N PHE A 86 17.10 5.34 10.75
CA PHE A 86 17.32 5.18 12.18
C PHE A 86 18.56 4.34 12.46
N VAL A 87 18.62 3.12 11.95
CA VAL A 87 19.72 2.17 12.17
C VAL A 87 21.07 2.73 11.70
N ASN A 88 21.11 3.44 10.56
CA ASN A 88 22.32 4.07 10.05
C ASN A 88 22.78 5.30 10.84
N THR A 89 21.90 5.89 11.65
CA THR A 89 22.22 7.11 12.41
C THR A 89 22.68 6.80 13.84
N VAL A 90 22.21 5.69 14.41
CA VAL A 90 22.47 5.35 15.81
C VAL A 90 23.55 4.29 15.93
N SER A 91 24.46 4.46 16.87
CA SER A 91 25.53 3.48 17.14
C SER A 91 25.01 2.25 17.91
N LYS A 92 23.93 2.43 18.68
CA LYS A 92 23.28 1.36 19.46
C LYS A 92 21.77 1.54 19.42
N ILE A 93 21.03 0.42 19.27
CA ILE A 93 19.56 0.42 19.33
C ILE A 93 19.14 0.35 20.79
N THR A 94 18.69 1.49 21.32
CA THR A 94 18.13 1.62 22.66
C THR A 94 16.84 2.45 22.59
N VAL A 95 16.08 2.44 23.64
CA VAL A 95 14.86 3.26 23.76
C VAL A 95 15.22 4.74 23.69
N GLU A 96 16.30 5.15 24.34
CA GLU A 96 16.81 6.53 24.37
C GLU A 96 17.23 7.00 22.97
N SER A 97 17.95 6.14 22.22
CA SER A 97 18.37 6.46 20.86
C SER A 97 17.15 6.62 19.93
N ALA A 98 16.11 5.83 20.14
CA ALA A 98 14.85 5.95 19.38
C ALA A 98 14.11 7.26 19.70
N TYR A 99 14.03 7.67 20.97
CA TYR A 99 13.47 8.97 21.34
C TYR A 99 14.27 10.13 20.74
N SER A 100 15.59 10.07 20.82
CA SER A 100 16.50 11.07 20.23
C SER A 100 16.29 11.17 18.71
N TYR A 101 16.26 10.04 18.01
CA TYR A 101 16.00 10.02 16.57
C TYR A 101 14.61 10.55 16.21
N PHE A 102 13.59 10.13 16.94
CA PHE A 102 12.22 10.58 16.73
C PHE A 102 12.04 12.08 16.95
N SER A 103 12.82 12.68 17.87
CA SER A 103 12.76 14.11 18.15
C SER A 103 13.07 14.98 16.92
N ARG A 104 13.82 14.46 15.94
CA ARG A 104 14.10 15.13 14.66
C ARG A 104 12.84 15.33 13.79
N CYS A 105 11.78 14.59 14.10
CA CYS A 105 10.53 14.64 13.34
C CYS A 105 9.54 15.70 13.86
N LYS A 106 9.95 16.59 14.80
CA LYS A 106 9.06 17.60 15.44
C LYS A 106 8.33 18.49 14.41
N HIS A 107 8.99 18.84 13.31
CA HIS A 107 8.45 19.70 12.23
C HIS A 107 7.47 18.97 11.28
N ARG A 108 7.35 17.64 11.37
CA ARG A 108 6.48 16.86 10.50
C ARG A 108 5.03 16.93 10.96
N LYS A 109 4.08 16.79 10.00
CA LYS A 109 2.63 16.71 10.29
C LYS A 109 2.34 15.61 11.30
N VAL A 110 1.36 15.82 12.18
CA VAL A 110 1.01 14.89 13.27
C VAL A 110 0.77 13.47 12.77
N ASN A 111 0.02 13.29 11.68
CA ASN A 111 -0.23 11.95 11.09
C ASN A 111 1.05 11.25 10.63
N THR A 112 2.05 11.99 10.13
CA THR A 112 3.35 11.44 9.75
C THR A 112 4.14 11.01 11.01
N ARG A 113 4.09 11.81 12.06
CA ARG A 113 4.73 11.50 13.35
C ARG A 113 4.14 10.24 13.97
N ILE A 114 2.81 10.10 13.98
CA ILE A 114 2.11 8.89 14.46
C ILE A 114 2.59 7.65 13.69
N ARG A 115 2.70 7.75 12.37
CA ARG A 115 3.17 6.65 11.53
C ARG A 115 4.62 6.27 11.85
N TYR A 116 5.51 7.24 12.00
CA TYR A 116 6.91 7.02 12.35
C TYR A 116 7.09 6.44 13.76
N ALA A 117 6.31 6.91 14.74
CA ALA A 117 6.26 6.31 16.06
C ALA A 117 5.83 4.84 15.99
N GLY A 118 4.83 4.52 15.14
CA GLY A 118 4.38 3.15 14.91
C GLY A 118 5.46 2.25 14.32
N TYR A 119 6.29 2.75 13.40
CA TYR A 119 7.42 1.98 12.84
C TYR A 119 8.48 1.68 13.90
N LEU A 120 8.89 2.69 14.69
CA LEU A 120 9.83 2.50 15.79
C LEU A 120 9.27 1.54 16.84
N LYS A 121 8.01 1.72 17.24
CA LYS A 121 7.35 0.85 18.21
C LYS A 121 7.37 -0.61 17.75
N GLY A 122 6.97 -0.88 16.51
CA GLY A 122 6.94 -2.24 15.97
C GLY A 122 8.34 -2.88 15.91
N PHE A 123 9.34 -2.15 15.47
CA PHE A 123 10.72 -2.63 15.39
C PHE A 123 11.34 -2.86 16.77
N LEU A 124 11.19 -1.92 17.70
CA LEU A 124 11.73 -2.04 19.05
C LEU A 124 11.04 -3.15 19.85
N GLN A 125 9.73 -3.33 19.69
CA GLN A 125 9.02 -4.46 20.28
C GLN A 125 9.50 -5.81 19.71
N TYR A 126 9.80 -5.89 18.42
CA TYR A 126 10.43 -7.08 17.84
C TYR A 126 11.77 -7.39 18.45
N MET A 127 12.55 -6.35 18.84
CA MET A 127 13.82 -6.46 19.55
C MET A 127 13.66 -6.71 21.07
N GLY A 128 12.45 -6.86 21.60
CA GLY A 128 12.19 -7.02 23.01
C GLY A 128 12.28 -5.73 23.83
N LEU A 129 12.35 -4.57 23.18
CA LEU A 129 12.40 -3.26 23.83
C LEU A 129 11.02 -2.62 23.89
N ASN A 130 10.64 -2.11 25.05
CA ASN A 130 9.36 -1.43 25.22
C ASN A 130 9.50 0.05 24.85
N PHE A 131 8.80 0.46 23.78
CA PHE A 131 8.80 1.83 23.28
C PHE A 131 7.39 2.27 22.96
N ASP A 132 6.96 3.40 23.51
CA ASP A 132 5.68 4.02 23.18
C ASP A 132 5.77 5.54 23.27
N ILE A 133 5.16 6.22 22.32
CA ILE A 133 5.02 7.68 22.31
C ILE A 133 3.54 8.00 22.10
N PRO A 134 2.83 8.42 23.16
CA PRO A 134 1.46 8.86 23.02
C PRO A 134 1.42 10.19 22.25
N ILE A 135 0.92 10.16 21.01
CA ILE A 135 0.75 11.36 20.19
C ILE A 135 -0.73 11.67 20.09
N ASN A 136 -1.13 12.81 20.62
CA ASN A 136 -2.50 13.26 20.50
C ASN A 136 -2.82 13.60 19.04
N ARG A 137 -3.85 12.94 18.50
CA ARG A 137 -4.32 13.14 17.12
C ARG A 137 -5.50 14.11 17.14
N PRO A 138 -5.36 15.31 16.55
CA PRO A 138 -6.49 16.23 16.44
C PRO A 138 -7.57 15.61 15.56
N LYS A 139 -8.81 15.64 16.03
CA LYS A 139 -10.00 15.25 15.26
C LYS A 139 -10.41 16.44 14.39
N LEU A 140 -9.86 16.52 13.20
CA LEU A 140 -10.27 17.53 12.22
C LEU A 140 -11.40 16.95 11.37
N LEU A 141 -12.37 17.80 11.07
CA LEU A 141 -13.40 17.47 10.09
C LEU A 141 -12.75 17.37 8.69
N PRO A 142 -13.17 16.41 7.87
CA PRO A 142 -12.71 16.33 6.49
C PRO A 142 -13.16 17.59 5.72
N GLU A 143 -12.30 18.11 4.86
CA GLU A 143 -12.66 19.14 3.91
C GLU A 143 -13.60 18.55 2.85
N PHE A 144 -14.67 19.25 2.55
CA PHE A 144 -15.61 18.90 1.50
C PHE A 144 -15.24 19.63 0.21
N VAL A 145 -15.29 18.90 -0.90
CA VAL A 145 -15.12 19.47 -2.24
C VAL A 145 -16.49 19.94 -2.72
N ASN A 146 -16.59 21.22 -3.10
CA ASN A 146 -17.83 21.79 -3.62
C ASN A 146 -18.10 21.35 -5.07
N THR A 147 -19.35 21.34 -5.46
CA THR A 147 -19.76 21.03 -6.85
C THR A 147 -19.15 21.99 -7.86
N GLU A 148 -18.97 23.26 -7.48
CA GLU A 148 -18.29 24.28 -8.29
C GLU A 148 -16.85 23.93 -8.57
N ASP A 149 -16.10 23.43 -7.58
CA ASP A 149 -14.71 23.02 -7.76
C ASP A 149 -14.58 21.81 -8.68
N ILE A 150 -15.56 20.90 -8.63
CA ILE A 150 -15.66 19.77 -9.56
C ILE A 150 -15.90 20.27 -11.00
N SER A 151 -16.79 21.23 -11.16
CA SER A 151 -17.04 21.85 -12.49
C SER A 151 -15.79 22.53 -13.03
N LYS A 152 -15.11 23.34 -12.22
CA LYS A 152 -13.84 23.98 -12.59
C LYS A 152 -12.77 22.98 -13.00
N LEU A 153 -12.67 21.86 -12.25
CA LEU A 153 -11.74 20.78 -12.58
C LEU A 153 -12.07 20.17 -13.96
N ARG A 154 -13.34 19.87 -14.24
CA ARG A 154 -13.75 19.34 -15.54
C ARG A 154 -13.45 20.31 -16.69
N ASP A 155 -13.70 21.60 -16.50
CA ASP A 155 -13.43 22.63 -17.51
C ASP A 155 -11.92 22.81 -17.73
N THR A 156 -11.13 22.74 -16.66
CA THR A 156 -9.66 22.74 -16.76
C THR A 156 -9.15 21.55 -17.57
N LEU A 157 -9.69 20.34 -17.31
CA LEU A 157 -9.33 19.15 -18.07
C LEU A 157 -9.73 19.26 -19.55
N ARG A 158 -10.94 19.77 -19.87
CA ARG A 158 -11.41 19.97 -21.26
C ARG A 158 -10.52 20.95 -22.03
N ASN A 159 -10.07 22.00 -21.37
CA ASN A 159 -9.26 23.05 -21.95
C ASN A 159 -7.75 22.75 -21.95
N HIS A 160 -7.34 21.60 -21.40
CA HIS A 160 -5.94 21.24 -21.33
C HIS A 160 -5.39 20.90 -22.73
N LYS A 161 -4.22 21.49 -23.07
CA LYS A 161 -3.57 21.35 -24.39
C LYS A 161 -2.90 19.99 -24.66
N THR A 162 -3.42 18.90 -24.07
CA THR A 162 -2.93 17.54 -24.29
C THR A 162 -3.71 16.82 -25.39
N HIS A 163 -3.27 15.60 -25.74
CA HIS A 163 -3.99 14.77 -26.70
C HIS A 163 -5.44 14.54 -26.26
N LYS A 164 -6.39 14.66 -27.19
CA LYS A 164 -7.84 14.49 -26.92
C LYS A 164 -8.18 13.17 -26.21
N SER A 165 -7.49 12.09 -26.53
CA SER A 165 -7.64 10.78 -25.85
C SER A 165 -7.26 10.84 -24.37
N SER A 166 -6.22 11.61 -23.99
CA SER A 166 -5.84 11.80 -22.59
C SER A 166 -6.89 12.61 -21.83
N VAL A 167 -7.44 13.66 -22.44
CA VAL A 167 -8.50 14.47 -21.85
C VAL A 167 -9.74 13.62 -21.58
N PHE A 168 -10.16 12.81 -22.55
CA PHE A 168 -11.30 11.92 -22.39
C PHE A 168 -11.09 10.92 -21.25
N ARG A 169 -9.92 10.25 -21.22
CA ARG A 169 -9.55 9.32 -20.14
C ARG A 169 -9.62 10.01 -18.78
N ASP A 170 -9.04 11.19 -18.65
CA ASP A 170 -8.94 11.90 -17.39
C ASP A 170 -10.32 12.36 -16.90
N LEU A 171 -11.21 12.78 -17.81
CA LEU A 171 -12.62 13.08 -17.48
C LEU A 171 -13.36 11.84 -16.99
N VAL A 172 -13.21 10.70 -17.68
CA VAL A 172 -13.81 9.43 -17.26
C VAL A 172 -13.33 8.99 -15.90
N LEU A 173 -12.03 9.13 -15.62
CA LEU A 173 -11.44 8.82 -14.30
C LEU A 173 -12.04 9.70 -13.19
N VAL A 174 -12.13 11.01 -13.41
CA VAL A 174 -12.72 11.95 -12.45
C VAL A 174 -14.19 11.63 -12.21
N ASP A 175 -14.97 11.41 -13.25
CA ASP A 175 -16.40 11.09 -13.14
C ASP A 175 -16.62 9.74 -12.45
N THR A 176 -15.82 8.74 -12.78
CA THR A 176 -15.87 7.44 -12.09
C THR A 176 -15.55 7.59 -10.62
N ALA A 177 -14.48 8.32 -10.27
CA ALA A 177 -14.11 8.54 -8.87
C ALA A 177 -15.23 9.22 -8.06
N ILE A 178 -15.83 10.28 -8.63
CA ILE A 178 -16.88 11.05 -7.96
C ILE A 178 -18.15 10.22 -7.77
N LYS A 179 -18.58 9.51 -8.82
CA LYS A 179 -19.86 8.79 -8.80
C LYS A 179 -19.81 7.46 -8.07
N THR A 180 -18.64 6.82 -8.00
CA THR A 180 -18.49 5.49 -7.37
C THR A 180 -17.86 5.53 -5.99
N GLY A 181 -17.20 6.62 -5.62
CA GLY A 181 -16.45 6.73 -4.37
C GLY A 181 -15.28 5.75 -4.27
N LEU A 182 -14.72 5.31 -5.40
CA LEU A 182 -13.55 4.44 -5.44
C LEU A 182 -12.35 5.12 -4.79
N ARG A 183 -11.56 4.33 -4.07
CA ARG A 183 -10.26 4.81 -3.59
C ARG A 183 -9.29 4.96 -4.76
N ARG A 184 -8.33 5.86 -4.62
CA ARG A 184 -7.29 6.08 -5.66
C ARG A 184 -6.63 4.78 -6.13
N SER A 185 -6.27 3.90 -5.20
CA SER A 185 -5.66 2.60 -5.54
C SER A 185 -6.62 1.64 -6.22
N GLU A 186 -7.89 1.64 -5.85
CA GLU A 186 -8.93 0.82 -6.47
C GLU A 186 -9.22 1.30 -7.91
N LEU A 187 -9.29 2.61 -8.10
CA LEU A 187 -9.46 3.22 -9.41
C LEU A 187 -8.26 2.94 -10.34
N ALA A 188 -7.03 3.03 -9.82
CA ALA A 188 -5.82 2.76 -10.59
C ALA A 188 -5.67 1.29 -11.02
N ASN A 189 -6.23 0.35 -10.24
CA ASN A 189 -6.19 -1.09 -10.50
C ASN A 189 -7.50 -1.61 -11.13
N LEU A 190 -8.41 -0.71 -11.54
CA LEU A 190 -9.66 -1.11 -12.17
C LEU A 190 -9.38 -1.69 -13.57
N LEU A 191 -9.86 -2.89 -13.81
CA LEU A 191 -9.77 -3.57 -15.10
C LEU A 191 -11.12 -3.53 -15.84
N VAL A 192 -11.09 -3.60 -17.15
CA VAL A 192 -12.31 -3.62 -17.98
C VAL A 192 -13.22 -4.79 -17.60
N CYS A 193 -12.68 -5.95 -17.29
CA CYS A 193 -13.45 -7.13 -16.84
C CYS A 193 -14.17 -6.94 -15.49
N HIS A 194 -13.81 -5.90 -14.73
CA HIS A 194 -14.51 -5.55 -13.49
C HIS A 194 -15.75 -4.69 -13.71
N VAL A 195 -16.00 -4.23 -14.94
CA VAL A 195 -17.14 -3.38 -15.31
C VAL A 195 -18.13 -4.19 -16.12
N ASP A 196 -19.31 -4.41 -15.55
CA ASP A 196 -20.42 -5.09 -16.20
C ASP A 196 -21.50 -4.06 -16.52
N LEU A 197 -21.51 -3.57 -17.76
CA LEU A 197 -22.46 -2.56 -18.21
C LEU A 197 -23.89 -3.12 -18.32
N ASN A 198 -24.03 -4.42 -18.65
CA ASN A 198 -25.34 -5.05 -18.78
C ASN A 198 -26.03 -5.17 -17.42
N ALA A 199 -25.30 -5.59 -16.41
CA ALA A 199 -25.80 -5.67 -15.04
C ALA A 199 -25.65 -4.35 -14.27
N SER A 200 -25.16 -3.27 -14.90
CA SER A 200 -24.97 -1.95 -14.31
C SER A 200 -24.21 -2.01 -12.99
N ARG A 201 -23.11 -2.72 -12.97
CA ARG A 201 -22.29 -2.91 -11.77
C ARG A 201 -20.79 -2.85 -12.05
N LEU A 202 -20.05 -2.44 -11.02
CA LEU A 202 -18.61 -2.42 -11.00
C LEU A 202 -18.14 -3.26 -9.81
N ILE A 203 -17.19 -4.16 -10.04
CA ILE A 203 -16.63 -5.04 -9.03
C ILE A 203 -15.28 -4.48 -8.59
N VAL A 204 -15.15 -4.21 -7.30
CA VAL A 204 -13.86 -3.83 -6.69
C VAL A 204 -13.25 -5.07 -6.09
N VAL A 205 -12.12 -5.50 -6.64
CA VAL A 205 -11.37 -6.66 -6.16
C VAL A 205 -10.27 -6.19 -5.23
N ALA A 206 -10.06 -6.92 -4.13
CA ALA A 206 -9.01 -6.68 -3.13
C ALA A 206 -8.97 -5.22 -2.61
N GLY A 207 -10.12 -4.65 -2.32
CA GLY A 207 -10.26 -3.32 -1.71
C GLY A 207 -9.57 -3.23 -0.33
N LYS A 208 -9.81 -2.15 0.41
CA LYS A 208 -9.22 -1.96 1.74
C LYS A 208 -9.53 -3.15 2.66
N GLY A 209 -8.48 -3.80 3.16
CA GLY A 209 -8.58 -5.02 3.97
C GLY A 209 -8.82 -6.28 3.14
N ARG A 210 -8.46 -6.27 1.85
CA ARG A 210 -8.65 -7.41 0.91
C ARG A 210 -10.11 -7.86 0.78
N LYS A 211 -11.04 -6.91 0.90
CA LYS A 211 -12.48 -7.19 0.77
C LYS A 211 -12.96 -6.75 -0.61
N ASP A 212 -13.67 -7.64 -1.28
CA ASP A 212 -14.35 -7.35 -2.53
C ASP A 212 -15.70 -6.68 -2.24
N ARG A 213 -16.12 -5.80 -3.16
CA ARG A 213 -17.45 -5.19 -3.11
C ARG A 213 -17.96 -4.88 -4.50
N VAL A 214 -19.25 -4.87 -4.63
CA VAL A 214 -19.97 -4.47 -5.86
C VAL A 214 -20.49 -3.05 -5.67
N ILE A 215 -20.33 -2.21 -6.67
CA ILE A 215 -20.85 -0.84 -6.72
C ILE A 215 -21.83 -0.77 -7.88
N PRO A 216 -23.09 -0.34 -7.68
CA PRO A 216 -24.02 -0.11 -8.76
C PRO A 216 -23.55 1.09 -9.61
N LEU A 217 -23.67 0.97 -10.93
CA LEU A 217 -23.43 2.07 -11.86
C LEU A 217 -24.75 2.83 -12.08
N CYS A 218 -24.70 4.15 -11.87
CA CYS A 218 -25.82 5.02 -12.20
C CYS A 218 -25.83 5.34 -13.71
N GLU A 219 -26.99 5.68 -14.25
CA GLU A 219 -27.21 6.00 -15.69
C GLU A 219 -26.12 6.91 -16.31
N PRO A 220 -25.61 7.97 -15.66
CA PRO A 220 -24.58 8.80 -16.26
C PRO A 220 -23.20 8.16 -16.39
N LEU A 221 -23.00 6.90 -15.95
CA LEU A 221 -21.76 6.13 -16.08
C LEU A 221 -21.87 4.94 -17.04
N ARG A 222 -23.08 4.72 -17.59
CA ARG A 222 -23.36 3.70 -18.60
C ARG A 222 -22.86 4.02 -19.99
#